data_39c9595e958bf8568feb1eaa28529a76
#
_entry.id   39c9595e958bf8568feb1eaa28529a76
#
_cell.length_a   1.000
_cell.length_b   1.000
_cell.length_c   1.000
_cell.angle_alpha   90.00
_cell.angle_beta   90.00
_cell.angle_gamma   90.00
#
_symmetry.space_group_name_H-M   'P 1'
#
loop_
_entity.id
_entity.type
_entity.pdbx_description
1 polymer ?
#
loop_
_entity_poly.entity_id
_entity_poly.type
_entity_poly.pdbx_seq_one_letter_code
_entity_poly.pdbx_strand_id
1 'polypeptide(L)'
;MVLNIIWLSFFFIAFIACAVQWLAFGNSGIFNDTIQAAFAMAKTAFEIALGLTGILAFWLGILKVGEKAGAIQILSKIVSPLFSRLFPGIPAGHPVTGTMLMNISANMLGLDNAATPMGLKAMKELQEINPNKDVASDSQILFLV
;
A
#
# COMPACT_ATOMS: atom_id res chain seq x y z
N MET A 1 -8.25 4.24 -15.91
CA MET A 1 -7.85 4.31 -17.34
C MET A 1 -6.35 4.57 -17.52
N VAL A 2 -5.75 5.58 -16.86
CA VAL A 2 -4.32 5.92 -17.04
C VAL A 2 -3.38 4.76 -16.70
N LEU A 3 -3.62 4.05 -15.60
CA LEU A 3 -2.79 2.94 -15.15
C LEU A 3 -2.74 1.80 -16.19
N ASN A 4 -3.87 1.47 -16.81
CA ASN A 4 -3.92 0.43 -17.83
C ASN A 4 -3.11 0.81 -19.08
N ILE A 5 -3.11 2.10 -19.45
CA ILE A 5 -2.32 2.59 -20.57
C ILE A 5 -0.82 2.48 -20.25
N ILE A 6 -0.41 2.84 -19.02
CA ILE A 6 0.98 2.70 -18.56
C ILE A 6 1.44 1.25 -18.64
N TRP A 7 0.66 0.31 -18.09
CA TRP A 7 1.00 -1.12 -18.15
C TRP A 7 1.07 -1.65 -19.59
N LEU A 8 0.12 -1.27 -20.43
CA LEU A 8 0.11 -1.67 -21.83
C LEU A 8 1.33 -1.12 -22.58
N SER A 9 1.72 0.13 -22.30
CA SER A 9 2.89 0.75 -22.95
C SER A 9 4.20 0.04 -22.57
N PHE A 10 4.36 -0.49 -21.37
CA PHE A 10 5.54 -1.29 -21.01
C PHE A 10 5.67 -2.55 -21.89
N PHE A 11 4.57 -3.24 -22.15
CA PHE A 11 4.60 -4.41 -23.06
C PHE A 11 4.95 -4.03 -24.49
N PHE A 12 4.41 -2.92 -25.01
CA PHE A 12 4.75 -2.43 -26.34
C PHE A 12 6.22 -2.00 -26.45
N ILE A 13 6.73 -1.26 -25.46
CA ILE A 13 8.14 -0.83 -25.42
C ILE A 13 9.07 -2.05 -25.37
N ALA A 14 8.77 -3.04 -24.54
CA ALA A 14 9.56 -4.27 -24.47
C ALA A 14 9.55 -5.02 -25.81
N PHE A 15 8.40 -5.15 -26.45
CA PHE A 15 8.30 -5.81 -27.77
C PHE A 15 9.09 -5.06 -28.84
N ILE A 16 8.97 -3.74 -28.91
CA ILE A 16 9.73 -2.91 -29.86
C ILE A 16 11.23 -3.04 -29.60
N ALA A 17 11.67 -3.01 -28.33
CA ALA A 17 13.06 -3.19 -27.98
C ALA A 17 13.61 -4.56 -28.43
N CYS A 18 12.84 -5.63 -28.24
CA CYS A 18 13.17 -6.96 -28.72
C CYS A 18 13.28 -7.00 -30.27
N ALA A 19 12.31 -6.39 -30.95
CA ALA A 19 12.30 -6.34 -32.42
C ALA A 19 13.51 -5.57 -32.96
N VAL A 20 13.87 -4.43 -32.36
CA VAL A 20 15.05 -3.66 -32.73
C VAL A 20 16.33 -4.47 -32.51
N GLN A 21 16.47 -5.14 -31.36
CA GLN A 21 17.65 -5.99 -31.10
C GLN A 21 17.75 -7.15 -32.05
N TRP A 22 16.64 -7.76 -32.43
CA TRP A 22 16.63 -8.84 -33.41
C TRP A 22 17.01 -8.35 -34.80
N LEU A 23 16.38 -7.27 -35.29
CA LEU A 23 16.55 -6.77 -36.67
C LEU A 23 17.87 -6.00 -36.87
N ALA A 24 18.24 -5.14 -35.93
CA ALA A 24 19.42 -4.26 -36.09
C ALA A 24 20.72 -4.90 -35.58
N PHE A 25 20.66 -5.75 -34.57
CA PHE A 25 21.83 -6.36 -33.96
C PHE A 25 21.93 -7.88 -34.18
N GLY A 26 20.98 -8.50 -34.90
CA GLY A 26 21.01 -9.91 -35.23
C GLY A 26 20.87 -10.86 -34.04
N ASN A 27 20.39 -10.35 -32.86
CA ASN A 27 20.21 -11.17 -31.66
C ASN A 27 19.00 -12.06 -31.76
N SER A 28 19.17 -13.26 -32.29
CA SER A 28 18.05 -14.24 -32.46
C SER A 28 17.55 -14.83 -31.14
N GLY A 29 18.32 -14.73 -30.04
CA GLY A 29 17.96 -15.24 -28.72
C GLY A 29 17.07 -14.31 -27.91
N ILE A 30 16.96 -13.02 -28.27
CA ILE A 30 16.35 -11.99 -27.44
C ILE A 30 14.90 -12.28 -26.99
N PHE A 31 14.09 -12.88 -27.86
CA PHE A 31 12.73 -13.25 -27.52
C PHE A 31 12.66 -14.38 -26.48
N ASN A 32 13.55 -15.37 -26.60
CA ASN A 32 13.67 -16.44 -25.62
C ASN A 32 14.14 -15.90 -24.28
N ASP A 33 15.16 -15.04 -24.26
CA ASP A 33 15.71 -14.41 -23.06
C ASP A 33 14.64 -13.55 -22.36
N THR A 34 13.84 -12.82 -23.14
CA THR A 34 12.72 -12.01 -22.61
C THR A 34 11.64 -12.87 -21.96
N ILE A 35 11.30 -14.00 -22.58
CA ILE A 35 10.33 -14.95 -22.00
C ILE A 35 10.86 -15.57 -20.71
N GLN A 36 12.14 -15.97 -20.71
CA GLN A 36 12.80 -16.50 -19.51
C GLN A 36 12.83 -15.47 -18.37
N ALA A 37 13.15 -14.22 -18.70
CA ALA A 37 13.13 -13.13 -17.75
C ALA A 37 11.72 -12.88 -17.20
N ALA A 38 10.69 -12.95 -18.03
CA ALA A 38 9.30 -12.80 -17.62
C ALA A 38 8.89 -13.91 -16.60
N PHE A 39 9.25 -15.16 -16.86
CA PHE A 39 8.99 -16.25 -15.91
C PHE A 39 9.79 -16.10 -14.62
N ALA A 40 11.06 -15.69 -14.69
CA ALA A 40 11.87 -15.43 -13.51
C ALA A 40 11.27 -14.30 -12.66
N MET A 41 10.78 -13.22 -13.29
CA MET A 41 10.12 -12.12 -12.57
C MET A 41 8.77 -12.52 -11.98
N ALA A 42 8.00 -13.37 -12.67
CA ALA A 42 6.75 -13.92 -12.14
C ALA A 42 7.01 -14.75 -10.87
N LYS A 43 8.06 -15.57 -10.86
CA LYS A 43 8.48 -16.32 -9.66
C LYS A 43 8.87 -15.38 -8.52
N THR A 44 9.71 -14.40 -8.80
CA THR A 44 10.13 -13.39 -7.81
C THR A 44 8.94 -12.62 -7.24
N ALA A 45 7.99 -12.22 -8.08
CA ALA A 45 6.78 -11.55 -7.65
C ALA A 45 5.93 -12.41 -6.70
N PHE A 46 5.82 -13.71 -6.98
CA PHE A 46 5.13 -14.66 -6.10
C PHE A 46 5.84 -14.80 -4.74
N GLU A 47 7.17 -14.93 -4.73
CA GLU A 47 7.97 -15.02 -3.49
C GLU A 47 7.83 -13.76 -2.63
N ILE A 48 7.87 -12.57 -3.25
CA ILE A 48 7.63 -11.29 -2.57
C ILE A 48 6.21 -11.24 -2.01
N ALA A 49 5.19 -11.61 -2.78
CA ALA A 49 3.80 -11.61 -2.33
C ALA A 49 3.57 -12.55 -1.15
N LEU A 50 4.19 -13.73 -1.17
CA LEU A 50 4.12 -14.70 -0.07
C LEU A 50 4.78 -14.14 1.20
N GLY A 51 5.98 -13.56 1.08
CA GLY A 51 6.68 -12.91 2.19
C GLY A 51 5.89 -11.75 2.79
N LEU A 52 5.34 -10.87 1.95
CA LEU A 52 4.48 -9.77 2.39
C LEU A 52 3.22 -10.27 3.09
N THR A 53 2.59 -11.33 2.59
CA THR A 53 1.40 -11.93 3.22
C THR A 53 1.68 -12.36 4.65
N GLY A 54 2.83 -13.01 4.90
CA GLY A 54 3.25 -13.40 6.25
C GLY A 54 3.46 -12.20 7.19
N ILE A 55 4.18 -11.18 6.72
CA ILE A 55 4.44 -9.95 7.47
C ILE A 55 3.13 -9.21 7.77
N LEU A 56 2.25 -9.05 6.77
CA LEU A 56 0.94 -8.41 6.94
C LEU A 56 0.07 -9.18 7.95
N ALA A 57 0.00 -10.50 7.84
CA ALA A 57 -0.77 -11.33 8.76
C ALA A 57 -0.28 -11.20 10.21
N PHE A 58 1.03 -11.21 10.42
CA PHE A 58 1.65 -11.03 11.73
C PHE A 58 1.27 -9.68 12.36
N TRP A 59 1.50 -8.58 11.65
CA TRP A 59 1.21 -7.24 12.16
C TRP A 59 -0.28 -6.96 12.34
N LEU A 60 -1.14 -7.40 11.41
CA LEU A 60 -2.58 -7.31 11.57
C LEU A 60 -3.08 -8.14 12.75
N GLY A 61 -2.46 -9.29 13.02
CA GLY A 61 -2.73 -10.11 14.20
C GLY A 61 -2.42 -9.35 15.51
N ILE A 62 -1.22 -8.75 15.61
CA ILE A 62 -0.83 -7.92 16.77
C ILE A 62 -1.79 -6.73 16.94
N LEU A 63 -2.10 -6.03 15.84
CA LEU A 63 -3.08 -4.94 15.86
C LEU A 63 -4.43 -5.38 16.40
N LYS A 64 -4.91 -6.55 15.97
CA LYS A 64 -6.21 -7.08 16.41
C LYS A 64 -6.22 -7.43 17.90
N VAL A 65 -5.11 -7.93 18.41
CA VAL A 65 -4.93 -8.15 19.87
C VAL A 65 -4.94 -6.83 20.62
N GLY A 66 -4.19 -5.83 20.17
CA GLY A 66 -4.16 -4.49 20.76
C GLY A 66 -5.53 -3.78 20.73
N GLU A 67 -6.28 -3.95 19.63
CA GLU A 67 -7.64 -3.43 19.49
C GLU A 67 -8.57 -4.05 20.53
N LYS A 68 -8.56 -5.39 20.65
CA LYS A 68 -9.37 -6.11 21.65
C LYS A 68 -8.98 -5.81 23.10
N ALA A 69 -7.70 -5.54 23.34
CA ALA A 69 -7.18 -5.14 24.65
C ALA A 69 -7.51 -3.67 25.03
N GLY A 70 -8.12 -2.90 24.13
CA GLY A 70 -8.48 -1.50 24.37
C GLY A 70 -7.31 -0.52 24.20
N ALA A 71 -6.14 -0.97 23.76
CA ALA A 71 -4.96 -0.11 23.59
C ALA A 71 -5.19 1.00 22.57
N ILE A 72 -5.87 0.68 21.47
CA ILE A 72 -6.20 1.66 20.41
C ILE A 72 -7.13 2.76 20.95
N GLN A 73 -8.10 2.41 21.79
CA GLN A 73 -9.03 3.36 22.39
C GLN A 73 -8.34 4.33 23.36
N ILE A 74 -7.39 3.83 24.16
CA ILE A 74 -6.59 4.65 25.05
C ILE A 74 -5.74 5.63 24.25
N LEU A 75 -5.03 5.13 23.25
CA LEU A 75 -4.16 5.92 22.39
C LEU A 75 -4.96 7.00 21.64
N SER A 76 -6.11 6.62 21.08
CA SER A 76 -7.04 7.52 20.40
C SER A 76 -7.51 8.68 21.29
N LYS A 77 -7.82 8.40 22.56
CA LYS A 77 -8.22 9.45 23.51
C LYS A 77 -7.10 10.44 23.83
N ILE A 78 -5.88 9.96 24.00
CA ILE A 78 -4.71 10.81 24.30
C ILE A 78 -4.43 11.77 23.15
N VAL A 79 -4.53 11.30 21.91
CA VAL A 79 -4.13 12.06 20.71
C VAL A 79 -5.31 12.80 20.06
N SER A 80 -6.54 12.51 20.48
CA SER A 80 -7.78 13.13 19.96
C SER A 80 -7.73 14.66 19.85
N PRO A 81 -7.22 15.42 20.85
CA PRO A 81 -7.19 16.89 20.74
C PRO A 81 -6.30 17.40 19.59
N LEU A 82 -5.22 16.70 19.28
CA LEU A 82 -4.35 17.06 18.15
C LEU A 82 -4.98 16.63 16.82
N PHE A 83 -5.48 15.40 16.76
CA PHE A 83 -6.07 14.84 15.55
C PHE A 83 -7.36 15.54 15.12
N SER A 84 -8.18 16.01 16.06
CA SER A 84 -9.40 16.78 15.74
C SER A 84 -9.09 18.12 15.03
N ARG A 85 -7.91 18.67 15.25
CA ARG A 85 -7.45 19.89 14.54
C ARG A 85 -6.87 19.57 13.16
N LEU A 86 -6.15 18.46 13.04
CA LEU A 86 -5.52 18.04 11.78
C LEU A 86 -6.51 17.38 10.83
N PHE A 87 -7.47 16.62 11.36
CA PHE A 87 -8.43 15.83 10.60
C PHE A 87 -9.87 16.15 11.03
N PRO A 88 -10.38 17.35 10.74
CA PRO A 88 -11.72 17.78 11.20
C PRO A 88 -12.86 16.93 10.62
N GLY A 89 -12.62 16.21 9.52
CA GLY A 89 -13.59 15.29 8.92
C GLY A 89 -13.73 13.94 9.64
N ILE A 90 -12.91 13.68 10.67
CA ILE A 90 -12.99 12.43 11.43
C ILE A 90 -13.81 12.66 12.71
N PRO A 91 -14.87 11.85 12.98
CA PRO A 91 -15.64 11.95 14.21
C PRO A 91 -14.76 11.76 15.46
N ALA A 92 -15.01 12.56 16.50
CA ALA A 92 -14.25 12.48 17.74
C ALA A 92 -14.36 11.08 18.36
N GLY A 93 -13.22 10.48 18.73
CA GLY A 93 -13.17 9.15 19.33
C GLY A 93 -13.32 7.99 18.34
N HIS A 94 -13.33 8.25 17.04
CA HIS A 94 -13.39 7.18 16.05
C HIS A 94 -12.12 6.31 16.09
N PRO A 95 -12.20 4.97 16.00
CA PRO A 95 -11.06 4.05 16.06
C PRO A 95 -9.96 4.34 15.03
N VAL A 96 -10.30 4.88 13.87
CA VAL A 96 -9.34 5.23 12.81
C VAL A 96 -8.23 6.15 13.30
N THR A 97 -8.51 7.06 14.24
CA THR A 97 -7.50 7.94 14.84
C THR A 97 -6.36 7.15 15.47
N GLY A 98 -6.71 6.07 16.17
CA GLY A 98 -5.71 5.17 16.76
C GLY A 98 -4.90 4.42 15.71
N THR A 99 -5.56 3.93 14.67
CA THR A 99 -4.91 3.19 13.57
C THR A 99 -3.96 4.10 12.76
N MET A 100 -4.38 5.34 12.48
CA MET A 100 -3.55 6.36 11.83
C MET A 100 -2.31 6.69 12.69
N LEU A 101 -2.51 6.88 13.99
CA LEU A 101 -1.41 7.17 14.90
C LEU A 101 -0.40 6.02 14.97
N MET A 102 -0.87 4.77 14.99
CA MET A 102 0.01 3.60 14.97
C MET A 102 0.82 3.53 13.66
N ASN A 103 0.22 3.86 12.52
CA ASN A 103 0.94 3.96 11.26
C ASN A 103 2.03 5.03 11.31
N ILE A 104 1.68 6.25 11.75
CA ILE A 104 2.63 7.36 11.88
C ILE A 104 3.76 6.98 12.84
N SER A 105 3.43 6.40 14.00
CA SER A 105 4.44 5.97 14.98
C SER A 105 5.37 4.89 14.42
N ALA A 106 4.84 3.92 13.68
CA ALA A 106 5.65 2.89 13.03
C ALA A 106 6.62 3.50 12.01
N ASN A 107 6.16 4.44 11.19
CA ASN A 107 7.01 5.18 10.25
C ASN A 107 8.10 5.99 10.97
N MET A 108 7.76 6.70 12.05
CA MET A 108 8.73 7.46 12.85
C MET A 108 9.81 6.58 13.50
N LEU A 109 9.48 5.34 13.81
CA LEU A 109 10.40 4.35 14.36
C LEU A 109 11.18 3.57 13.29
N GLY A 110 10.94 3.85 12.00
CA GLY A 110 11.56 3.12 10.88
C GLY A 110 11.07 1.67 10.73
N LEU A 111 9.86 1.38 11.20
CA LEU A 111 9.23 0.06 11.12
C LEU A 111 8.32 -0.04 9.88
N ASP A 112 8.88 0.10 8.69
CA ASP A 112 8.14 0.16 7.41
C ASP A 112 7.22 -1.05 7.20
N ASN A 113 7.71 -2.24 7.59
CA ASN A 113 6.93 -3.49 7.50
C ASN A 113 5.70 -3.51 8.43
N ALA A 114 5.74 -2.76 9.55
CA ALA A 114 4.61 -2.59 10.44
C ALA A 114 3.69 -1.45 9.98
N ALA A 115 4.25 -0.38 9.43
CA ALA A 115 3.50 0.78 8.97
C ALA A 115 2.54 0.43 7.83
N THR A 116 2.96 -0.38 6.86
CA THR A 116 2.16 -0.76 5.69
C THR A 116 0.78 -1.36 6.05
N PRO A 117 0.66 -2.42 6.87
CA PRO A 117 -0.65 -2.97 7.25
C PRO A 117 -1.50 -1.98 8.05
N MET A 118 -0.86 -1.14 8.86
CA MET A 118 -1.56 -0.11 9.65
C MET A 118 -2.12 0.99 8.74
N GLY A 119 -1.36 1.43 7.74
CA GLY A 119 -1.80 2.39 6.73
C GLY A 119 -2.97 1.87 5.90
N LEU A 120 -2.88 0.63 5.42
CA LEU A 120 -3.98 -0.01 4.68
C LEU A 120 -5.26 -0.12 5.51
N LYS A 121 -5.14 -0.47 6.80
CA LYS A 121 -6.28 -0.52 7.72
C LYS A 121 -6.85 0.88 7.94
N ALA A 122 -6.03 1.88 8.20
CA ALA A 122 -6.46 3.27 8.39
C ALA A 122 -7.20 3.80 7.15
N MET A 123 -6.68 3.57 5.94
CA MET A 123 -7.32 3.97 4.70
C MET A 123 -8.68 3.29 4.49
N LYS A 124 -8.80 2.02 4.85
CA LYS A 124 -10.08 1.30 4.80
C LYS A 124 -11.10 1.91 5.78
N GLU A 125 -10.69 2.17 7.02
CA GLU A 125 -11.54 2.79 8.04
C GLU A 125 -11.94 4.23 7.66
N LEU A 126 -11.02 5.02 7.04
CA LEU A 126 -11.33 6.33 6.48
C LEU A 126 -12.34 6.25 5.34
N GLN A 127 -12.24 5.23 4.49
CA GLN A 127 -13.20 5.01 3.41
C GLN A 127 -14.60 4.65 3.93
N GLU A 128 -14.69 3.96 5.07
CA GLU A 128 -16.00 3.64 5.70
C GLU A 128 -16.74 4.89 6.14
N ILE A 129 -16.05 5.94 6.60
CA ILE A 129 -16.63 7.21 7.02
C ILE A 129 -16.66 8.27 5.90
N ASN A 130 -16.08 7.99 4.73
CA ASN A 130 -16.10 8.91 3.61
C ASN A 130 -17.52 9.04 3.02
N PRO A 131 -18.09 10.23 2.96
CA PRO A 131 -19.43 10.43 2.41
C PRO A 131 -19.53 10.17 0.91
N ASN A 132 -18.44 10.41 0.17
CA ASN A 132 -18.37 10.14 -1.27
C ASN A 132 -17.41 8.99 -1.55
N LYS A 133 -17.95 7.83 -1.92
CA LYS A 133 -17.15 6.62 -2.13
C LYS A 133 -16.28 6.63 -3.39
N ASP A 134 -16.57 7.51 -4.32
CA ASP A 134 -15.89 7.62 -5.62
C ASP A 134 -14.71 8.60 -5.61
N VAL A 135 -14.63 9.44 -4.57
CA VAL A 135 -13.60 10.49 -4.44
C VAL A 135 -12.95 10.40 -3.07
N ALA A 136 -11.63 10.51 -3.02
CA ALA A 136 -10.91 10.54 -1.75
C ALA A 136 -11.30 11.78 -0.91
N SER A 137 -11.55 11.57 0.38
CA SER A 137 -11.82 12.67 1.33
C SER A 137 -10.54 13.44 1.66
N ASP A 138 -10.69 14.69 2.13
CA ASP A 138 -9.55 15.51 2.58
C ASP A 138 -8.72 14.79 3.65
N SER A 139 -9.36 14.05 4.55
CA SER A 139 -8.68 13.25 5.58
C SER A 139 -7.85 12.11 4.98
N GLN A 140 -8.31 11.48 3.90
CA GLN A 140 -7.55 10.44 3.21
C GLN A 140 -6.36 11.05 2.46
N ILE A 141 -6.55 12.18 1.79
CA ILE A 141 -5.48 12.88 1.07
C ILE A 141 -4.40 13.33 2.07
N LEU A 142 -4.80 14.00 3.15
CA LEU A 142 -3.87 14.50 4.16
C LEU A 142 -3.10 13.39 4.87
N PHE A 143 -3.69 12.22 5.04
CA PHE A 143 -3.02 11.07 5.64
C PHE A 143 -1.95 10.44 4.74
N LEU A 144 -2.08 10.58 3.41
CA LEU A 144 -1.12 10.04 2.43
C LEU A 144 0.08 10.97 2.17
N VAL A 145 -0.03 12.26 2.48
CA VAL A 145 1.02 13.28 2.29
C VAL A 145 1.97 13.33 3.48
#